data_e496ad214d45ab234b53497c0f7c6985
#
_entry.id   e496ad214d45ab234b53497c0f7c6985
#
_cell.length_a   1.000
_cell.length_b   1.000
_cell.length_c   1.000
_cell.angle_alpha   90.00
_cell.angle_beta   90.00
_cell.angle_gamma   90.00
#
_symmetry.space_group_name_H-M   'P 1'
#
loop_
_entity.id
_entity.type
_entity.pdbx_description
1 polymer ?
#
loop_
_entity_poly.entity_id
_entity_poly.type
_entity_poly.pdbx_seq_one_letter_code
_entity_poly.pdbx_strand_id
1 'polypeptide(L)'
;DNLDPDMQETWAVNGVYPNIAWMPDSHGLVYWAGGKIRSVALASGEVTNIPFRVRDQRLLFAPPQPKVAVAPDEFQTSMVRFASRSPVNEEVLFESLGKLWIKRDNQTARRLTTDSEGFEYSPVWAPDGQTIYFLNWQDDSLASMRSVSRRGGLSKQLSRQPGHYASLTVSPDNRHLLFLKNTGSALTSPHWGTEPGVYLMSIDTGAMRLVTRQGFAPHFGPGGRLFINKRERSTSGRGSDDAKTRLLSMDRLGGDVREEAISDLARVIYVSPNGHYIAHQQGFDVHVALRPLTGQPLVLSPKMATVPGKRASFVGGLFVHWSNDSRSLSWSTGPDYFTADVDDVLFNEQPNLQKTPLSMRATAAK
;
A
#
# COMPACT_ATOMS: atom_id res chain seq x y z
N ASP A 1 -7.76 25.20 23.97
CA ASP A 1 -6.53 24.55 23.49
C ASP A 1 -6.28 23.13 24.01
N ASN A 2 -7.16 22.49 24.74
CA ASN A 2 -7.02 21.09 25.17
C ASN A 2 -8.31 20.30 24.91
N LEU A 3 -9.04 20.68 23.87
CA LEU A 3 -10.24 20.02 23.39
C LEU A 3 -9.95 19.30 22.08
N ASP A 4 -8.74 18.75 21.93
CA ASP A 4 -8.37 18.02 20.72
C ASP A 4 -9.26 16.78 20.58
N PRO A 5 -9.81 16.54 19.38
CA PRO A 5 -10.58 15.36 19.12
C PRO A 5 -9.74 14.11 19.32
N ASP A 6 -10.31 13.07 19.89
CA ASP A 6 -9.69 11.76 19.92
C ASP A 6 -9.59 11.23 18.47
N MET A 7 -8.41 11.32 17.91
CA MET A 7 -8.13 10.94 16.54
C MET A 7 -8.03 9.42 16.35
N GLN A 8 -7.94 8.66 17.42
CA GLN A 8 -7.79 7.22 17.37
C GLN A 8 -9.13 6.51 17.15
N GLU A 9 -10.23 7.12 17.65
CA GLU A 9 -11.56 6.54 17.61
C GLU A 9 -12.54 7.44 16.84
N THR A 10 -12.57 7.36 15.52
CA THR A 10 -13.55 8.07 14.68
C THR A 10 -14.99 7.64 14.91
N TRP A 11 -15.21 6.62 15.73
CA TRP A 11 -16.50 6.04 16.09
C TRP A 11 -16.90 6.32 17.54
N ALA A 12 -16.29 7.30 18.19
CA ALA A 12 -16.65 7.68 19.55
C ALA A 12 -18.14 8.08 19.61
N VAL A 13 -18.96 7.14 20.06
CA VAL A 13 -20.41 7.28 20.15
C VAL A 13 -20.79 8.40 21.13
N ASN A 14 -19.92 8.70 22.09
CA ASN A 14 -20.13 9.71 23.12
C ASN A 14 -19.48 11.06 22.80
N GLY A 15 -19.06 11.24 21.56
CA GLY A 15 -18.44 12.47 21.10
C GLY A 15 -16.95 12.53 21.40
N VAL A 16 -16.27 13.19 20.50
CA VAL A 16 -14.83 13.47 20.52
C VAL A 16 -14.54 14.62 21.48
N TYR A 17 -15.55 15.37 21.85
CA TYR A 17 -15.46 16.50 22.78
C TYR A 17 -16.04 16.12 24.15
N PRO A 18 -15.54 16.72 25.23
CA PRO A 18 -16.08 16.51 26.56
C PRO A 18 -17.54 16.95 26.64
N ASN A 19 -18.31 16.26 27.46
CA ASN A 19 -19.64 16.72 27.82
C ASN A 19 -19.57 18.11 28.47
N ILE A 20 -20.47 18.99 28.03
CA ILE A 20 -20.60 20.35 28.55
C ILE A 20 -21.95 20.47 29.24
N ALA A 21 -21.96 21.04 30.43
CA ALA A 21 -23.18 21.33 31.19
C ALA A 21 -23.24 22.82 31.55
N TRP A 22 -24.44 23.37 31.48
CA TRP A 22 -24.69 24.72 31.97
C TRP A 22 -24.67 24.77 33.52
N MET A 23 -24.11 25.82 34.05
CA MET A 23 -24.32 26.14 35.48
C MET A 23 -25.80 26.51 35.70
N PRO A 24 -26.37 26.22 36.88
CA PRO A 24 -27.79 26.47 37.17
C PRO A 24 -28.22 27.94 36.99
N ASP A 25 -27.30 28.87 37.19
CA ASP A 25 -27.51 30.30 37.04
C ASP A 25 -27.36 30.81 35.61
N SER A 26 -27.03 29.93 34.65
CA SER A 26 -26.80 30.24 33.25
C SER A 26 -25.63 31.23 32.99
N HIS A 27 -24.76 31.49 33.96
CA HIS A 27 -23.64 32.40 33.81
C HIS A 27 -22.33 31.70 33.40
N GLY A 28 -22.30 30.36 33.35
CA GLY A 28 -21.11 29.62 33.02
C GLY A 28 -21.39 28.22 32.51
N LEU A 29 -20.33 27.59 32.04
CA LEU A 29 -20.33 26.21 31.59
C LEU A 29 -19.34 25.38 32.44
N VAL A 30 -19.71 24.13 32.70
CA VAL A 30 -18.83 23.14 33.32
C VAL A 30 -18.48 22.09 32.28
N TYR A 31 -17.22 21.76 32.17
CA TYR A 31 -16.69 20.78 31.22
C TYR A 31 -15.44 20.10 31.78
N TRP A 32 -15.05 18.98 31.20
CA TRP A 32 -13.76 18.37 31.50
C TRP A 32 -12.80 18.54 30.34
N ALA A 33 -11.54 18.85 30.63
CA ALA A 33 -10.47 18.95 29.65
C ALA A 33 -9.11 18.79 30.33
N GLY A 34 -8.17 18.10 29.68
CA GLY A 34 -6.83 17.87 30.22
C GLY A 34 -6.85 17.12 31.56
N GLY A 35 -7.75 16.15 31.75
CA GLY A 35 -7.89 15.36 32.97
C GLY A 35 -8.45 16.11 34.19
N LYS A 36 -9.10 17.28 33.99
CA LYS A 36 -9.65 18.13 35.07
C LYS A 36 -11.08 18.54 34.75
N ILE A 37 -11.89 18.72 35.78
CA ILE A 37 -13.18 19.39 35.65
C ILE A 37 -12.94 20.89 35.78
N ARG A 38 -13.51 21.66 34.88
CA ARG A 38 -13.33 23.11 34.77
C ARG A 38 -14.68 23.80 34.62
N SER A 39 -14.75 25.03 35.10
CA SER A 39 -15.83 25.94 34.76
C SER A 39 -15.28 27.16 34.02
N VAL A 40 -16.08 27.68 33.09
CA VAL A 40 -15.79 28.94 32.42
C VAL A 40 -16.95 29.92 32.62
N ALA A 41 -16.63 31.13 33.08
CA ALA A 41 -17.58 32.22 33.19
C ALA A 41 -17.78 32.86 31.83
N LEU A 42 -19.03 32.96 31.35
CA LEU A 42 -19.32 33.45 29.99
C LEU A 42 -18.98 34.94 29.81
N ALA A 43 -19.18 35.75 30.84
CA ALA A 43 -18.96 37.19 30.78
C ALA A 43 -17.45 37.57 30.68
N SER A 44 -16.58 36.83 31.38
CA SER A 44 -15.15 37.14 31.47
C SER A 44 -14.28 36.20 30.65
N GLY A 45 -14.77 35.01 30.28
CA GLY A 45 -13.99 33.94 29.72
C GLY A 45 -13.00 33.28 30.72
N GLU A 46 -13.11 33.63 32.03
CA GLU A 46 -12.22 33.09 33.06
C GLU A 46 -12.51 31.61 33.27
N VAL A 47 -11.42 30.81 33.26
CA VAL A 47 -11.47 29.36 33.46
C VAL A 47 -10.96 29.01 34.84
N THR A 48 -11.79 28.33 35.63
CA THR A 48 -11.46 27.87 36.96
C THR A 48 -11.46 26.35 37.05
N ASN A 49 -10.48 25.75 37.73
CA ASN A 49 -10.48 24.32 38.00
C ASN A 49 -11.41 23.99 39.16
N ILE A 50 -12.28 23.01 38.96
CA ILE A 50 -13.11 22.44 40.03
C ILE A 50 -12.37 21.23 40.58
N PRO A 51 -11.83 21.31 41.82
CA PRO A 51 -11.08 20.20 42.41
C PRO A 51 -12.03 19.08 42.80
N PHE A 52 -11.64 17.84 42.53
CA PHE A 52 -12.35 16.65 43.01
C PHE A 52 -11.37 15.59 43.46
N ARG A 53 -11.83 14.72 44.34
CA ARG A 53 -11.08 13.56 44.80
C ARG A 53 -11.94 12.33 44.61
N VAL A 54 -11.37 11.32 44.01
CA VAL A 54 -11.97 9.99 43.91
C VAL A 54 -11.17 9.04 44.80
N ARG A 55 -11.87 8.31 45.67
CA ARG A 55 -11.31 7.18 46.38
C ARG A 55 -12.12 5.96 46.02
N ASP A 56 -11.47 5.04 45.31
CA ASP A 56 -12.09 3.80 44.87
C ASP A 56 -11.21 2.63 45.24
N GLN A 57 -11.82 1.50 45.55
CA GLN A 57 -11.13 0.27 45.83
C GLN A 57 -11.70 -0.81 44.93
N ARG A 58 -10.89 -1.29 44.02
CA ARG A 58 -11.27 -2.31 43.06
C ARG A 58 -10.43 -3.56 43.23
N LEU A 59 -11.10 -4.69 43.12
CA LEU A 59 -10.41 -5.96 43.03
C LEU A 59 -9.94 -6.14 41.58
N LEU A 60 -8.62 -6.11 41.39
CA LEU A 60 -8.02 -6.35 40.05
C LEU A 60 -7.62 -7.81 39.94
N PHE A 61 -8.17 -8.48 38.98
CA PHE A 61 -7.75 -9.83 38.62
C PHE A 61 -6.63 -9.73 37.59
N ALA A 62 -5.58 -10.50 37.76
CA ALA A 62 -4.58 -10.65 36.72
C ALA A 62 -5.24 -11.33 35.51
N PRO A 63 -5.27 -10.70 34.32
CA PRO A 63 -5.85 -11.33 33.14
C PRO A 63 -5.05 -12.60 32.77
N PRO A 64 -5.70 -13.66 32.35
CA PRO A 64 -5.01 -14.86 31.88
C PRO A 64 -4.37 -14.62 30.52
N GLN A 65 -3.37 -13.76 30.47
CA GLN A 65 -2.63 -13.45 29.26
C GLN A 65 -1.30 -14.20 29.24
N PRO A 66 -0.91 -14.77 28.10
CA PRO A 66 0.43 -15.33 27.95
C PRO A 66 1.46 -14.22 28.15
N LYS A 67 2.58 -14.55 28.81
CA LYS A 67 3.69 -13.60 28.95
C LYS A 67 4.32 -13.41 27.57
N VAL A 68 4.15 -12.25 26.99
CA VAL A 68 4.76 -11.85 25.73
C VAL A 68 5.87 -10.84 26.00
N ALA A 69 7.05 -11.08 25.47
CA ALA A 69 8.11 -10.09 25.48
C ALA A 69 7.72 -8.92 24.57
N VAL A 70 7.46 -7.75 25.17
CA VAL A 70 7.01 -6.55 24.42
C VAL A 70 8.13 -5.98 23.55
N ALA A 71 9.38 -6.07 24.02
CA ALA A 71 10.56 -5.56 23.29
C ALA A 71 11.71 -6.59 23.42
N PRO A 72 11.66 -7.71 22.68
CA PRO A 72 12.77 -8.66 22.66
C PRO A 72 13.98 -8.02 21.96
N ASP A 73 15.19 -8.33 22.47
CA ASP A 73 16.44 -7.86 21.84
C ASP A 73 16.58 -8.35 20.39
N GLU A 74 16.06 -9.54 20.11
CA GLU A 74 16.05 -10.15 18.79
C GLU A 74 14.67 -10.71 18.47
N PHE A 75 14.27 -10.62 17.21
CA PHE A 75 13.00 -11.16 16.73
C PHE A 75 13.10 -11.64 15.28
N GLN A 76 12.15 -12.45 14.88
CA GLN A 76 11.96 -12.85 13.47
C GLN A 76 11.00 -11.89 12.80
N THR A 77 11.35 -11.41 11.60
CA THR A 77 10.42 -10.61 10.80
C THR A 77 9.24 -11.46 10.36
N SER A 78 8.03 -10.95 10.56
CA SER A 78 6.78 -11.67 10.29
C SER A 78 6.08 -11.21 9.00
N MET A 79 6.61 -10.18 8.34
CA MET A 79 6.02 -9.63 7.12
C MET A 79 7.09 -9.10 6.18
N VAL A 80 6.89 -9.36 4.89
CA VAL A 80 7.63 -8.75 3.79
C VAL A 80 6.66 -8.03 2.86
N ARG A 81 7.15 -6.97 2.23
CA ARG A 81 6.35 -6.16 1.31
C ARG A 81 7.05 -6.04 -0.03
N PHE A 82 6.26 -5.87 -1.08
CA PHE A 82 6.73 -5.62 -2.45
C PHE A 82 7.74 -6.66 -2.95
N ALA A 83 7.63 -7.91 -2.49
CA ALA A 83 8.57 -8.93 -2.91
C ALA A 83 8.41 -9.22 -4.41
N SER A 84 9.53 -9.23 -5.13
CA SER A 84 9.57 -9.51 -6.56
C SER A 84 10.88 -10.16 -6.96
N ARG A 85 10.81 -11.11 -7.90
CA ARG A 85 11.98 -11.80 -8.44
C ARG A 85 12.71 -10.93 -9.46
N SER A 86 14.03 -11.03 -9.48
CA SER A 86 14.85 -10.41 -10.52
C SER A 86 14.46 -10.93 -11.91
N PRO A 87 14.41 -10.05 -12.94
CA PRO A 87 14.10 -10.48 -14.30
C PRO A 87 15.20 -11.34 -14.96
N VAL A 88 16.39 -11.43 -14.37
CA VAL A 88 17.56 -12.07 -14.98
C VAL A 88 18.20 -13.17 -14.13
N ASN A 89 17.76 -13.33 -12.87
CA ASN A 89 18.30 -14.36 -11.97
C ASN A 89 17.32 -14.70 -10.84
N GLU A 90 17.74 -15.58 -9.91
CA GLU A 90 16.92 -16.10 -8.81
C GLU A 90 16.89 -15.17 -7.56
N GLU A 91 17.36 -13.94 -7.66
CA GLU A 91 17.33 -13.02 -6.52
C GLU A 91 15.92 -12.48 -6.30
N VAL A 92 15.47 -12.44 -5.03
CA VAL A 92 14.21 -11.83 -4.61
C VAL A 92 14.51 -10.52 -3.88
N LEU A 93 13.98 -9.43 -4.41
CA LEU A 93 13.99 -8.11 -3.82
C LEU A 93 12.74 -7.95 -2.97
N PHE A 94 12.87 -7.40 -1.77
CA PHE A 94 11.72 -7.13 -0.89
C PHE A 94 12.00 -5.99 0.09
N GLU A 95 10.95 -5.45 0.65
CA GLU A 95 11.01 -4.51 1.79
C GLU A 95 10.69 -5.26 3.08
N SER A 96 11.48 -4.99 4.11
CA SER A 96 11.19 -5.37 5.48
C SER A 96 11.81 -4.38 6.46
N LEU A 97 11.09 -4.02 7.51
CA LEU A 97 11.51 -3.04 8.51
C LEU A 97 11.92 -1.67 7.93
N GLY A 98 11.23 -1.24 6.88
CA GLY A 98 11.49 0.05 6.23
C GLY A 98 12.79 0.11 5.44
N LYS A 99 13.37 -1.02 5.09
CA LYS A 99 14.61 -1.13 4.30
C LYS A 99 14.48 -2.18 3.21
N LEU A 100 15.28 -2.01 2.15
CA LEU A 100 15.31 -2.94 1.02
C LEU A 100 16.33 -4.05 1.25
N TRP A 101 15.93 -5.24 0.90
CA TRP A 101 16.70 -6.46 1.05
C TRP A 101 16.70 -7.27 -0.24
N ILE A 102 17.79 -7.98 -0.48
CA ILE A 102 17.88 -8.98 -1.54
C ILE A 102 18.26 -10.32 -0.92
N LYS A 103 17.58 -11.37 -1.34
CA LYS A 103 17.88 -12.75 -0.97
C LYS A 103 17.97 -13.61 -2.22
N ARG A 104 18.98 -14.47 -2.28
CA ARG A 104 19.07 -15.59 -3.20
C ARG A 104 18.70 -16.88 -2.44
N ASP A 105 18.12 -17.84 -3.12
CA ASP A 105 17.79 -19.13 -2.53
C ASP A 105 18.95 -19.70 -1.72
N ASN A 106 18.62 -20.25 -0.53
CA ASN A 106 19.58 -20.83 0.43
C ASN A 106 20.65 -19.88 0.99
N GLN A 107 20.53 -18.57 0.74
CA GLN A 107 21.43 -17.57 1.34
C GLN A 107 20.68 -16.68 2.34
N THR A 108 21.45 -16.05 3.23
CA THR A 108 20.92 -15.02 4.12
C THR A 108 20.57 -13.76 3.31
N ALA A 109 19.45 -13.13 3.64
CA ALA A 109 19.10 -11.86 3.05
C ALA A 109 20.14 -10.78 3.41
N ARG A 110 20.56 -10.01 2.42
CA ARG A 110 21.44 -8.86 2.61
C ARG A 110 20.69 -7.56 2.42
N ARG A 111 20.98 -6.56 3.22
CA ARG A 111 20.50 -5.22 3.00
C ARG A 111 21.05 -4.66 1.68
N LEU A 112 20.18 -4.00 0.91
CA LEU A 112 20.54 -3.49 -0.41
C LEU A 112 21.18 -2.11 -0.32
N THR A 113 20.57 -1.19 0.41
CA THR A 113 21.03 0.20 0.55
C THR A 113 21.91 0.39 1.77
N THR A 114 22.82 1.34 1.72
CA THR A 114 23.61 1.80 2.87
C THR A 114 23.09 3.12 3.43
N ASP A 115 22.02 3.68 2.86
CA ASP A 115 21.36 4.88 3.37
C ASP A 115 20.85 4.64 4.79
N SER A 116 21.21 5.54 5.72
CA SER A 116 20.82 5.43 7.14
C SER A 116 19.40 5.87 7.38
N GLU A 117 18.95 6.88 6.65
CA GLU A 117 17.69 7.58 6.90
C GLU A 117 16.57 7.17 5.95
N GLY A 118 15.35 7.45 6.39
CA GLY A 118 14.14 7.25 5.64
C GLY A 118 13.62 5.81 5.63
N PHE A 119 12.38 5.72 5.20
CA PHE A 119 11.64 4.46 5.01
C PHE A 119 11.62 4.13 3.52
N GLU A 120 12.27 3.04 3.15
CA GLU A 120 12.39 2.58 1.77
C GLU A 120 11.21 1.67 1.41
N TYR A 121 10.53 1.91 0.30
CA TYR A 121 9.35 1.16 -0.08
C TYR A 121 9.10 1.17 -1.58
N SER A 122 8.15 0.36 -2.02
CA SER A 122 7.75 0.23 -3.43
C SER A 122 8.91 0.00 -4.40
N PRO A 123 9.85 -0.94 -4.10
CA PRO A 123 10.96 -1.20 -4.98
C PRO A 123 10.50 -1.91 -6.25
N VAL A 124 11.18 -1.60 -7.37
CA VAL A 124 10.97 -2.26 -8.66
C VAL A 124 12.31 -2.52 -9.35
N TRP A 125 12.45 -3.68 -9.95
CA TRP A 125 13.59 -4.01 -10.79
C TRP A 125 13.54 -3.25 -12.11
N ALA A 126 14.67 -2.70 -12.56
CA ALA A 126 14.85 -2.35 -13.95
C ALA A 126 14.75 -3.61 -14.84
N PRO A 127 14.29 -3.50 -16.08
CA PRO A 127 14.15 -4.66 -16.98
C PRO A 127 15.44 -5.44 -17.22
N ASP A 128 16.59 -4.79 -17.09
CA ASP A 128 17.94 -5.41 -17.23
C ASP A 128 18.41 -6.12 -15.95
N GLY A 129 17.66 -6.01 -14.84
CA GLY A 129 18.00 -6.59 -13.55
C GLY A 129 19.27 -6.03 -12.89
N GLN A 130 19.80 -4.88 -13.35
CA GLN A 130 21.02 -4.27 -12.79
C GLN A 130 20.73 -3.12 -11.84
N THR A 131 19.61 -2.45 -12.02
CA THR A 131 19.20 -1.30 -11.23
C THR A 131 17.89 -1.59 -10.52
N ILE A 132 17.73 -1.08 -9.31
CA ILE A 132 16.49 -1.07 -8.56
C ILE A 132 16.06 0.38 -8.37
N TYR A 133 14.80 0.69 -8.71
CA TYR A 133 14.16 1.95 -8.41
C TYR A 133 13.26 1.77 -7.20
N PHE A 134 13.16 2.78 -6.34
CA PHE A 134 12.37 2.71 -5.13
C PHE A 134 11.96 4.09 -4.63
N LEU A 135 11.07 4.13 -3.67
CA LEU A 135 10.65 5.32 -2.95
C LEU A 135 11.34 5.35 -1.58
N ASN A 136 11.77 6.53 -1.15
CA ASN A 136 12.30 6.75 0.19
C ASN A 136 11.54 7.89 0.86
N TRP A 137 10.85 7.59 1.96
CA TRP A 137 10.07 8.52 2.74
C TRP A 137 10.87 9.07 3.92
N GLN A 138 10.76 10.36 4.14
CA GLN A 138 11.23 11.05 5.34
C GLN A 138 10.13 12.03 5.78
N ASP A 139 9.87 12.11 7.09
CA ASP A 139 8.75 12.89 7.61
C ASP A 139 8.88 14.38 7.29
N ASP A 140 10.09 14.92 7.33
CA ASP A 140 10.35 16.33 7.07
C ASP A 140 10.40 16.69 5.59
N SER A 141 10.74 15.75 4.70
CA SER A 141 11.00 16.01 3.28
C SER A 141 10.12 15.22 2.32
N LEU A 142 9.17 14.41 2.85
CA LEU A 142 8.28 13.54 2.09
C LEU A 142 9.05 12.47 1.30
N ALA A 143 8.37 11.84 0.32
CA ALA A 143 9.00 10.81 -0.49
C ALA A 143 9.86 11.39 -1.64
N SER A 144 10.96 10.73 -1.89
CA SER A 144 11.79 10.89 -3.08
C SER A 144 11.89 9.58 -3.86
N MET A 145 12.05 9.67 -5.19
CA MET A 145 12.36 8.52 -6.03
C MET A 145 13.86 8.35 -6.12
N ARG A 146 14.34 7.13 -5.91
CA ARG A 146 15.77 6.83 -5.86
C ARG A 146 16.08 5.59 -6.70
N SER A 147 17.36 5.45 -7.03
CA SER A 147 17.90 4.24 -7.67
C SER A 147 19.10 3.72 -6.92
N VAL A 148 19.31 2.42 -6.97
CA VAL A 148 20.49 1.74 -6.43
C VAL A 148 20.89 0.58 -7.33
N SER A 149 22.19 0.29 -7.40
CA SER A 149 22.64 -0.92 -8.08
C SER A 149 22.16 -2.18 -7.38
N ARG A 150 21.88 -3.26 -8.12
CA ARG A 150 21.57 -4.57 -7.52
C ARG A 150 22.69 -5.09 -6.60
N ARG A 151 23.92 -4.59 -6.79
CA ARG A 151 25.06 -4.92 -5.90
C ARG A 151 24.95 -4.23 -4.55
N GLY A 152 24.10 -3.22 -4.45
CA GLY A 152 23.88 -2.42 -3.26
C GLY A 152 24.76 -1.18 -3.21
N GLY A 153 24.68 -0.46 -2.09
CA GLY A 153 25.44 0.75 -1.82
C GLY A 153 24.55 1.97 -1.57
N LEU A 154 25.14 3.16 -1.69
CA LEU A 154 24.41 4.42 -1.60
C LEU A 154 23.46 4.59 -2.77
N SER A 155 22.26 5.05 -2.48
CA SER A 155 21.27 5.33 -3.51
C SER A 155 21.43 6.72 -4.12
N LYS A 156 21.01 6.86 -5.37
CA LYS A 156 20.96 8.13 -6.10
C LYS A 156 19.53 8.64 -6.16
N GLN A 157 19.30 9.87 -5.78
CA GLN A 157 18.01 10.54 -5.95
C GLN A 157 17.77 10.90 -7.42
N LEU A 158 16.56 10.59 -7.90
CA LEU A 158 16.11 10.85 -9.27
C LEU A 158 15.09 11.98 -9.32
N SER A 159 14.16 12.02 -8.37
CA SER A 159 13.12 13.05 -8.32
C SER A 159 13.68 14.37 -7.80
N ARG A 160 13.28 15.49 -8.43
CA ARG A 160 13.61 16.84 -7.97
C ARG A 160 12.58 17.39 -6.99
N GLN A 161 11.35 16.91 -7.07
CA GLN A 161 10.25 17.36 -6.21
C GLN A 161 9.93 16.26 -5.21
N PRO A 162 9.70 16.59 -3.95
CA PRO A 162 9.16 15.67 -2.98
C PRO A 162 7.63 15.50 -3.17
N GLY A 163 7.07 14.44 -2.62
CA GLY A 163 5.62 14.22 -2.67
C GLY A 163 5.18 12.96 -1.95
N HIS A 164 3.87 12.74 -1.87
CA HIS A 164 3.28 11.49 -1.39
C HIS A 164 3.21 10.47 -2.54
N TYR A 165 4.32 9.86 -2.86
CA TYR A 165 4.43 8.91 -3.96
C TYR A 165 4.10 7.49 -3.53
N ALA A 166 3.49 6.71 -4.44
CA ALA A 166 3.13 5.31 -4.24
C ALA A 166 3.09 4.55 -5.57
N SER A 167 3.01 3.23 -5.49
CA SER A 167 2.78 2.34 -6.65
C SER A 167 3.75 2.58 -7.80
N LEU A 168 5.05 2.59 -7.47
CA LEU A 168 6.11 2.80 -8.45
C LEU A 168 6.22 1.60 -9.40
N THR A 169 6.37 1.87 -10.70
CA THR A 169 6.68 0.88 -11.73
C THR A 169 7.58 1.48 -12.80
N VAL A 170 8.32 0.65 -13.51
CA VAL A 170 9.28 1.06 -14.55
C VAL A 170 8.80 0.64 -15.93
N SER A 171 9.05 1.48 -16.93
CA SER A 171 8.69 1.16 -18.32
C SER A 171 9.57 0.02 -18.88
N PRO A 172 9.05 -0.78 -19.83
CA PRO A 172 9.83 -1.86 -20.44
C PRO A 172 11.10 -1.40 -21.15
N ASP A 173 11.13 -0.14 -21.61
CA ASP A 173 12.29 0.49 -22.25
C ASP A 173 13.29 1.11 -21.24
N ASN A 174 13.03 0.97 -19.93
CA ASN A 174 13.83 1.53 -18.83
C ASN A 174 14.07 3.05 -18.92
N ARG A 175 13.14 3.79 -19.55
CA ARG A 175 13.27 5.24 -19.70
C ARG A 175 12.39 6.05 -18.78
N HIS A 176 11.32 5.44 -18.26
CA HIS A 176 10.32 6.14 -17.47
C HIS A 176 9.94 5.37 -16.21
N LEU A 177 9.62 6.11 -15.17
CA LEU A 177 8.92 5.62 -13.98
C LEU A 177 7.46 6.10 -14.04
N LEU A 178 6.53 5.18 -13.78
CA LEU A 178 5.12 5.46 -13.66
C LEU A 178 4.73 5.26 -12.19
N PHE A 179 3.98 6.20 -11.62
CA PHE A 179 3.67 6.20 -10.19
C PHE A 179 2.39 6.97 -9.89
N LEU A 180 1.88 6.76 -8.69
CA LEU A 180 0.77 7.51 -8.12
C LEU A 180 1.31 8.63 -7.22
N LYS A 181 0.82 9.85 -7.38
CA LYS A 181 1.00 10.96 -6.45
C LYS A 181 -0.30 11.13 -5.67
N ASN A 182 -0.25 10.91 -4.37
CA ASN A 182 -1.38 11.01 -3.46
C ASN A 182 -1.50 12.42 -2.86
N THR A 183 -2.67 12.73 -2.31
CA THR A 183 -2.90 13.98 -1.56
C THR A 183 -2.31 13.95 -0.16
N GLY A 184 -1.92 12.78 0.35
CA GLY A 184 -1.69 12.59 1.78
C GLY A 184 -3.01 12.46 2.57
N SER A 185 -2.93 12.44 3.88
CA SER A 185 -4.09 12.41 4.77
C SER A 185 -4.42 13.80 5.28
N ALA A 186 -5.66 14.25 5.08
CA ALA A 186 -6.14 15.52 5.62
C ALA A 186 -6.07 15.60 7.14
N LEU A 187 -6.21 14.43 7.80
CA LEU A 187 -6.30 14.35 9.25
C LEU A 187 -4.95 14.18 9.92
N THR A 188 -4.04 13.45 9.29
CA THR A 188 -2.79 13.01 9.93
C THR A 188 -1.53 13.54 9.27
N SER A 189 -1.62 14.14 8.07
CA SER A 189 -0.46 14.69 7.36
C SER A 189 -0.49 16.21 7.37
N PRO A 190 0.51 16.89 7.95
CA PRO A 190 0.62 18.34 7.88
C PRO A 190 0.93 18.85 6.46
N HIS A 191 1.38 17.96 5.59
CA HIS A 191 1.77 18.29 4.22
C HIS A 191 0.77 17.69 3.23
N TRP A 192 -0.13 18.52 2.72
CA TRP A 192 -1.03 18.13 1.66
C TRP A 192 -0.28 17.99 0.34
N GLY A 193 -0.49 16.85 -0.31
CA GLY A 193 -0.10 16.70 -1.71
C GLY A 193 -0.96 17.58 -2.60
N THR A 194 -0.34 18.41 -3.41
CA THR A 194 -1.02 19.14 -4.48
C THR A 194 -1.01 18.32 -5.76
N GLU A 195 -2.06 18.48 -6.58
CA GLU A 195 -2.18 17.82 -7.88
C GLU A 195 -2.04 16.28 -7.84
N PRO A 196 -2.95 15.57 -7.15
CA PRO A 196 -2.92 14.12 -7.13
C PRO A 196 -3.20 13.54 -8.53
N GLY A 197 -2.68 12.34 -8.77
CA GLY A 197 -2.89 11.64 -10.03
C GLY A 197 -1.78 10.65 -10.35
N VAL A 198 -1.89 10.05 -11.51
CA VAL A 198 -0.89 9.16 -12.09
C VAL A 198 0.07 9.97 -12.93
N TYR A 199 1.36 9.80 -12.67
CA TYR A 199 2.44 10.56 -13.29
C TYR A 199 3.44 9.64 -13.98
N LEU A 200 4.02 10.16 -15.05
CA LEU A 200 5.15 9.58 -15.74
C LEU A 200 6.37 10.48 -15.54
N MET A 201 7.49 9.93 -15.09
CA MET A 201 8.76 10.63 -14.90
C MET A 201 9.82 10.07 -15.84
N SER A 202 10.55 10.95 -16.53
CA SER A 202 11.76 10.55 -17.26
C SER A 202 12.88 10.24 -16.26
N ILE A 203 13.51 9.07 -16.38
CA ILE A 203 14.62 8.64 -15.51
C ILE A 203 15.84 9.52 -15.71
N ASP A 204 16.13 9.92 -16.95
CA ASP A 204 17.31 10.70 -17.29
C ASP A 204 17.23 12.15 -16.78
N THR A 205 16.06 12.78 -16.93
CA THR A 205 15.90 14.22 -16.65
C THR A 205 15.24 14.51 -15.33
N GLY A 206 14.52 13.53 -14.75
CA GLY A 206 13.66 13.72 -13.58
C GLY A 206 12.39 14.54 -13.85
N ALA A 207 12.11 14.88 -15.12
CA ALA A 207 10.91 15.61 -15.51
C ALA A 207 9.67 14.76 -15.33
N MET A 208 8.68 15.31 -14.62
CA MET A 208 7.41 14.65 -14.32
C MET A 208 6.27 15.23 -15.15
N ARG A 209 5.37 14.38 -15.61
CA ARG A 209 4.17 14.77 -16.32
C ARG A 209 2.96 14.02 -15.79
N LEU A 210 1.88 14.76 -15.54
CA LEU A 210 0.58 14.19 -15.21
C LEU A 210 0.04 13.41 -16.43
N VAL A 211 -0.36 12.17 -16.21
CA VAL A 211 -1.04 11.33 -17.21
C VAL A 211 -2.56 11.44 -17.02
N THR A 212 -3.03 11.21 -15.79
CA THR A 212 -4.44 11.31 -15.45
C THR A 212 -4.63 11.63 -13.98
N ARG A 213 -5.70 12.37 -13.65
CA ARG A 213 -6.07 12.68 -12.25
C ARG A 213 -6.83 11.54 -11.57
N GLN A 214 -7.17 10.48 -12.29
CA GLN A 214 -8.00 9.39 -11.78
C GLN A 214 -7.18 8.11 -11.67
N GLY A 215 -7.64 7.22 -10.79
CA GLY A 215 -7.16 5.84 -10.70
C GLY A 215 -6.03 5.62 -9.70
N PHE A 216 -5.69 4.35 -9.54
CA PHE A 216 -4.66 3.84 -8.63
C PHE A 216 -4.01 2.58 -9.22
N ALA A 217 -2.94 2.08 -8.58
CA ALA A 217 -2.17 0.92 -9.02
C ALA A 217 -1.78 0.97 -10.50
N PRO A 218 -1.13 2.07 -10.95
CA PRO A 218 -0.71 2.21 -12.33
C PRO A 218 0.35 1.16 -12.70
N HIS A 219 0.28 0.63 -13.91
CA HIS A 219 1.28 -0.32 -14.42
C HIS A 219 1.38 -0.25 -15.95
N PHE A 220 2.50 -0.75 -16.47
CA PHE A 220 2.70 -0.90 -17.91
C PHE A 220 2.16 -2.24 -18.38
N GLY A 221 1.62 -2.26 -19.59
CA GLY A 221 1.20 -3.45 -20.30
C GLY A 221 1.81 -3.52 -21.71
N PRO A 222 1.21 -4.31 -22.59
CA PRO A 222 1.74 -4.56 -23.92
C PRO A 222 1.94 -3.25 -24.72
N GLY A 223 3.04 -3.18 -25.47
CA GLY A 223 3.38 -1.99 -26.26
C GLY A 223 3.70 -0.75 -25.45
N GLY A 224 3.90 -0.88 -24.12
CA GLY A 224 4.14 0.25 -23.22
C GLY A 224 2.89 1.09 -22.96
N ARG A 225 1.70 0.56 -23.20
CA ARG A 225 0.42 1.14 -22.83
C ARG A 225 0.27 1.19 -21.32
N LEU A 226 -0.35 2.23 -20.81
CA LEU A 226 -0.55 2.43 -19.38
C LEU A 226 -1.89 1.85 -18.95
N PHE A 227 -1.91 1.21 -17.79
CA PHE A 227 -3.11 0.67 -17.16
C PHE A 227 -3.28 1.28 -15.78
N ILE A 228 -4.52 1.55 -15.39
CA ILE A 228 -4.90 2.04 -14.07
C ILE A 228 -6.17 1.35 -13.61
N ASN A 229 -6.32 1.23 -12.31
CA ASN A 229 -7.58 0.83 -11.70
C ASN A 229 -8.39 2.06 -11.30
N LYS A 230 -9.69 2.05 -11.54
CA LYS A 230 -10.64 3.07 -11.09
C LYS A 230 -11.72 2.42 -10.25
N ARG A 231 -11.99 2.99 -9.08
CA ARG A 231 -13.08 2.53 -8.23
C ARG A 231 -14.28 3.46 -8.37
N GLU A 232 -15.42 2.88 -8.73
CA GLU A 232 -16.69 3.60 -8.80
C GLU A 232 -17.59 3.12 -7.67
N ARG A 233 -18.04 4.06 -6.85
CA ARG A 233 -19.04 3.78 -5.82
C ARG A 233 -20.41 3.73 -6.47
N SER A 234 -21.22 2.73 -6.12
CA SER A 234 -22.64 2.72 -6.51
C SER A 234 -23.35 3.93 -5.92
N THR A 235 -24.11 4.62 -6.73
CA THR A 235 -24.97 5.75 -6.31
C THR A 235 -26.25 5.28 -5.62
N SER A 236 -26.46 3.97 -5.48
CA SER A 236 -27.71 3.39 -4.94
C SER A 236 -27.83 3.38 -3.41
N GLY A 237 -27.01 4.12 -2.68
CA GLY A 237 -27.28 4.53 -1.30
C GLY A 237 -27.29 3.43 -0.22
N ARG A 238 -26.91 2.21 -0.51
CA ARG A 238 -26.82 1.12 0.48
C ARG A 238 -25.39 0.61 0.61
N GLY A 239 -24.65 1.21 1.54
CA GLY A 239 -23.38 0.68 2.03
C GLY A 239 -22.17 0.90 1.11
N SER A 240 -20.99 0.88 1.69
CA SER A 240 -19.70 1.03 0.99
C SER A 240 -19.27 -0.20 0.17
N ASP A 241 -20.09 -1.25 0.13
CA ASP A 241 -19.73 -2.55 -0.42
C ASP A 241 -20.04 -2.73 -1.91
N ASP A 242 -20.80 -1.83 -2.53
CA ASP A 242 -21.18 -1.90 -3.96
C ASP A 242 -20.20 -1.17 -4.90
N ALA A 243 -18.93 -1.07 -4.53
CA ALA A 243 -17.95 -0.39 -5.37
C ALA A 243 -17.38 -1.32 -6.43
N LYS A 244 -17.55 -0.98 -7.71
CA LYS A 244 -16.95 -1.70 -8.84
C LYS A 244 -15.52 -1.23 -9.09
N THR A 245 -14.63 -2.16 -9.35
CA THR A 245 -13.27 -1.86 -9.84
C THR A 245 -13.25 -2.03 -11.36
N ARG A 246 -12.84 -0.97 -12.06
CA ARG A 246 -12.64 -0.96 -13.52
C ARG A 246 -11.15 -0.87 -13.82
N LEU A 247 -10.68 -1.67 -14.74
CA LEU A 247 -9.36 -1.54 -15.32
C LEU A 247 -9.47 -0.71 -16.59
N LEU A 248 -8.78 0.41 -16.61
CA LEU A 248 -8.69 1.29 -17.77
C LEU A 248 -7.28 1.24 -18.36
N SER A 249 -7.17 1.31 -19.68
CA SER A 249 -5.89 1.50 -20.36
C SER A 249 -5.88 2.80 -21.14
N MET A 250 -4.68 3.35 -21.38
CA MET A 250 -4.47 4.59 -22.11
C MET A 250 -3.09 4.64 -22.76
N ASP A 251 -2.90 5.55 -23.67
CA ASP A 251 -1.57 5.86 -24.18
C ASP A 251 -0.72 6.58 -23.15
N ARG A 252 0.57 6.80 -23.43
CA ARG A 252 1.48 7.49 -22.51
C ARG A 252 1.11 8.95 -22.27
N LEU A 253 0.27 9.56 -23.12
CA LEU A 253 -0.20 10.94 -22.98
C LEU A 253 -1.50 11.04 -22.18
N GLY A 254 -2.11 9.91 -21.82
CA GLY A 254 -3.41 9.84 -21.14
C GLY A 254 -4.61 9.84 -22.09
N GLY A 255 -4.36 9.74 -23.40
CA GLY A 255 -5.38 9.61 -24.44
C GLY A 255 -5.73 8.16 -24.74
N ASP A 256 -6.62 7.94 -25.74
CA ASP A 256 -7.09 6.63 -26.19
C ASP A 256 -7.49 5.72 -25.00
N VAL A 257 -8.36 6.24 -24.13
CA VAL A 257 -8.81 5.54 -22.92
C VAL A 257 -9.76 4.42 -23.30
N ARG A 258 -9.47 3.21 -22.82
CA ARG A 258 -10.29 2.00 -23.05
C ARG A 258 -10.59 1.33 -21.72
N GLU A 259 -11.79 0.78 -21.60
CA GLU A 259 -12.16 -0.08 -20.50
C GLU A 259 -11.81 -1.54 -20.84
N GLU A 260 -10.97 -2.16 -20.02
CA GLU A 260 -10.39 -3.47 -20.30
C GLU A 260 -11.04 -4.59 -19.48
N ALA A 261 -11.37 -4.29 -18.23
CA ALA A 261 -12.03 -5.24 -17.33
C ALA A 261 -12.86 -4.54 -16.26
N ILE A 262 -13.86 -5.26 -15.74
CA ILE A 262 -14.74 -4.82 -14.64
C ILE A 262 -14.87 -5.95 -13.63
N SER A 263 -14.90 -5.61 -12.35
CA SER A 263 -15.20 -6.55 -11.27
C SER A 263 -15.95 -5.87 -10.13
N ASP A 264 -16.93 -6.56 -9.58
CA ASP A 264 -17.65 -6.13 -8.37
C ASP A 264 -16.88 -6.50 -7.09
N LEU A 265 -15.93 -7.42 -7.16
CA LEU A 265 -15.25 -8.00 -6.01
C LEU A 265 -13.74 -7.77 -5.99
N ALA A 266 -13.12 -7.45 -7.12
CA ALA A 266 -11.69 -7.23 -7.18
C ALA A 266 -11.29 -5.91 -6.51
N ARG A 267 -10.24 -5.96 -5.69
CA ARG A 267 -9.62 -4.77 -5.11
C ARG A 267 -8.69 -4.08 -6.08
N VAL A 268 -7.97 -4.86 -6.85
CA VAL A 268 -6.99 -4.40 -7.85
C VAL A 268 -6.87 -5.43 -8.95
N ILE A 269 -6.61 -4.96 -10.17
CA ILE A 269 -6.50 -5.77 -11.39
C ILE A 269 -5.20 -5.37 -12.09
N TYR A 270 -4.42 -6.37 -12.53
CA TYR A 270 -3.14 -6.22 -13.23
C TYR A 270 -3.13 -7.01 -14.53
N VAL A 271 -2.75 -6.38 -15.62
CA VAL A 271 -2.51 -7.05 -16.91
C VAL A 271 -1.07 -7.55 -16.95
N SER A 272 -0.86 -8.73 -17.50
CA SER A 272 0.48 -9.26 -17.75
C SER A 272 1.24 -8.41 -18.79
N PRO A 273 2.59 -8.37 -18.77
CA PRO A 273 3.39 -7.60 -19.73
C PRO A 273 3.08 -7.91 -21.18
N ASN A 274 2.79 -9.18 -21.54
CA ASN A 274 2.39 -9.60 -22.88
C ASN A 274 0.91 -9.34 -23.21
N GLY A 275 0.09 -9.01 -22.20
CA GLY A 275 -1.33 -8.71 -22.35
C GLY A 275 -2.27 -9.91 -22.48
N HIS A 276 -1.77 -11.15 -22.38
CA HIS A 276 -2.59 -12.36 -22.56
C HIS A 276 -3.31 -12.80 -21.28
N TYR A 277 -2.86 -12.33 -20.13
CA TYR A 277 -3.40 -12.71 -18.83
C TYR A 277 -3.80 -11.48 -18.02
N ILE A 278 -4.68 -11.71 -17.07
CA ILE A 278 -5.09 -10.75 -16.08
C ILE A 278 -5.01 -11.40 -14.70
N ALA A 279 -4.36 -10.73 -13.76
CA ALA A 279 -4.37 -11.11 -12.36
C ALA A 279 -5.20 -10.11 -11.56
N HIS A 280 -5.96 -10.58 -10.58
CA HIS A 280 -6.72 -9.71 -9.71
C HIS A 280 -6.73 -10.21 -8.28
N GLN A 281 -6.80 -9.29 -7.34
CA GLN A 281 -6.97 -9.61 -5.93
C GLN A 281 -8.45 -9.47 -5.57
N GLN A 282 -9.04 -10.58 -5.11
CA GLN A 282 -10.42 -10.63 -4.67
C GLN A 282 -10.48 -11.12 -3.22
N GLY A 283 -11.11 -10.35 -2.33
CA GLY A 283 -10.97 -10.59 -0.91
C GLY A 283 -9.49 -10.48 -0.51
N PHE A 284 -8.91 -11.59 -0.09
CA PHE A 284 -7.49 -11.71 0.24
C PHE A 284 -6.71 -12.56 -0.76
N ASP A 285 -7.40 -13.23 -1.69
CA ASP A 285 -6.80 -14.19 -2.61
C ASP A 285 -6.43 -13.58 -3.95
N VAL A 286 -5.41 -14.17 -4.57
CA VAL A 286 -4.96 -13.86 -5.92
C VAL A 286 -5.64 -14.81 -6.91
N HIS A 287 -6.19 -14.23 -7.96
CA HIS A 287 -6.81 -14.93 -9.07
C HIS A 287 -6.11 -14.57 -10.37
N VAL A 288 -6.10 -15.48 -11.31
CA VAL A 288 -5.58 -15.27 -12.66
C VAL A 288 -6.57 -15.77 -13.69
N ALA A 289 -6.67 -15.08 -14.83
CA ALA A 289 -7.53 -15.46 -15.94
C ALA A 289 -6.86 -15.15 -17.28
N LEU A 290 -7.28 -15.84 -18.34
CA LEU A 290 -6.98 -15.43 -19.70
C LEU A 290 -7.62 -14.08 -20.01
N ARG A 291 -6.96 -13.27 -20.83
CA ARG A 291 -7.47 -12.00 -21.30
C ARG A 291 -7.64 -12.03 -22.82
N PRO A 292 -8.80 -12.46 -23.32
CA PRO A 292 -9.10 -12.39 -24.74
C PRO A 292 -9.27 -10.92 -25.19
N LEU A 293 -8.82 -10.60 -26.38
CA LEU A 293 -9.01 -9.29 -27.00
C LEU A 293 -10.36 -9.27 -27.73
N THR A 294 -11.42 -8.95 -27.02
CA THR A 294 -12.81 -9.07 -27.54
C THR A 294 -13.47 -7.76 -27.92
N GLY A 295 -12.79 -6.62 -27.72
CA GLY A 295 -13.41 -5.30 -27.92
C GLY A 295 -14.47 -4.91 -26.89
N GLN A 296 -14.78 -5.80 -25.96
CA GLN A 296 -15.66 -5.57 -24.80
C GLN A 296 -14.86 -5.77 -23.50
N PRO A 297 -15.17 -5.03 -22.44
CA PRO A 297 -14.53 -5.23 -21.15
C PRO A 297 -14.74 -6.66 -20.60
N LEU A 298 -13.69 -7.28 -20.10
CA LEU A 298 -13.79 -8.59 -19.44
C LEU A 298 -14.46 -8.44 -18.07
N VAL A 299 -15.55 -9.17 -17.84
CA VAL A 299 -16.21 -9.21 -16.53
C VAL A 299 -15.54 -10.28 -15.67
N LEU A 300 -14.80 -9.85 -14.65
CA LEU A 300 -14.12 -10.73 -13.68
C LEU A 300 -15.08 -11.10 -12.54
N SER A 301 -15.40 -12.37 -12.44
CA SER A 301 -16.33 -12.93 -11.45
C SER A 301 -15.84 -14.31 -10.99
N PRO A 302 -16.11 -14.75 -9.76
CA PRO A 302 -15.81 -16.10 -9.29
C PRO A 302 -16.49 -17.19 -10.12
N LYS A 303 -17.60 -16.86 -10.78
CA LYS A 303 -18.37 -17.75 -11.64
C LYS A 303 -18.14 -17.48 -13.13
N MET A 304 -16.97 -16.93 -13.47
CA MET A 304 -16.64 -16.62 -14.86
C MET A 304 -16.56 -17.90 -15.67
N ALA A 305 -17.54 -18.10 -16.56
CA ALA A 305 -17.65 -19.28 -17.44
C ALA A 305 -17.10 -19.04 -18.83
N THR A 306 -16.85 -17.76 -19.21
CA THR A 306 -16.52 -17.37 -20.60
C THR A 306 -15.05 -17.52 -20.94
N VAL A 307 -14.16 -17.44 -19.95
CA VAL A 307 -12.72 -17.61 -20.13
C VAL A 307 -12.13 -18.40 -18.96
N PRO A 308 -11.08 -19.20 -19.19
CA PRO A 308 -10.37 -19.87 -18.11
C PRO A 308 -9.89 -18.88 -17.07
N GLY A 309 -10.26 -19.11 -15.82
CA GLY A 309 -9.82 -18.33 -14.67
C GLY A 309 -9.85 -19.15 -13.40
N LYS A 310 -8.80 -19.05 -12.59
CA LYS A 310 -8.65 -19.81 -11.34
C LYS A 310 -8.03 -18.97 -10.22
N ARG A 311 -8.27 -19.40 -9.01
CA ARG A 311 -7.59 -18.91 -7.83
C ARG A 311 -6.16 -19.46 -7.79
N ALA A 312 -5.18 -18.56 -7.69
CA ALA A 312 -3.76 -18.90 -7.62
C ALA A 312 -3.28 -19.04 -6.17
N SER A 313 -3.77 -18.22 -5.24
CA SER A 313 -3.38 -18.28 -3.83
C SER A 313 -4.45 -18.94 -2.96
N PHE A 314 -4.03 -19.62 -1.88
CA PHE A 314 -4.92 -20.33 -0.97
C PHE A 314 -4.91 -19.78 0.47
N VAL A 315 -3.94 -18.93 0.79
CA VAL A 315 -3.74 -18.34 2.13
C VAL A 315 -3.57 -16.82 2.02
N GLY A 316 -4.33 -16.20 1.13
CA GLY A 316 -4.19 -14.81 0.80
C GLY A 316 -3.01 -14.53 -0.15
N GLY A 317 -2.84 -13.27 -0.54
CA GLY A 317 -1.74 -12.81 -1.38
C GLY A 317 -1.73 -11.31 -1.53
N LEU A 318 -0.64 -10.69 -1.13
CA LEU A 318 -0.40 -9.26 -1.24
C LEU A 318 0.76 -9.00 -2.20
N PHE A 319 0.85 -7.78 -2.71
CA PHE A 319 1.95 -7.35 -3.59
C PHE A 319 2.12 -8.25 -4.81
N VAL A 320 1.00 -8.47 -5.51
CA VAL A 320 0.95 -9.30 -6.73
C VAL A 320 1.86 -8.70 -7.80
N HIS A 321 2.70 -9.53 -8.40
CA HIS A 321 3.65 -9.11 -9.40
C HIS A 321 3.77 -10.14 -10.54
N TRP A 322 3.81 -9.65 -11.79
CA TRP A 322 4.08 -10.44 -12.98
C TRP A 322 5.58 -10.55 -13.24
N SER A 323 6.06 -11.72 -13.66
CA SER A 323 7.39 -11.79 -14.30
C SER A 323 7.40 -11.04 -15.63
N ASN A 324 8.55 -10.54 -16.05
CA ASN A 324 8.67 -9.76 -17.29
C ASN A 324 8.29 -10.56 -18.54
N ASP A 325 8.47 -11.89 -18.52
CA ASP A 325 8.07 -12.79 -19.59
C ASP A 325 6.60 -13.21 -19.53
N SER A 326 5.87 -12.76 -18.51
CA SER A 326 4.45 -13.08 -18.24
C SER A 326 4.14 -14.55 -17.94
N ARG A 327 5.15 -15.38 -17.70
CA ARG A 327 4.97 -16.80 -17.41
C ARG A 327 4.66 -17.08 -15.95
N SER A 328 5.12 -16.21 -15.06
CA SER A 328 4.94 -16.42 -13.63
C SER A 328 4.22 -15.27 -12.98
N LEU A 329 3.39 -15.64 -12.02
CA LEU A 329 2.74 -14.72 -11.08
C LEU A 329 3.32 -14.94 -9.70
N SER A 330 3.52 -13.87 -8.95
CA SER A 330 4.06 -13.93 -7.59
C SER A 330 3.30 -13.03 -6.62
N TRP A 331 3.37 -13.38 -5.34
CA TRP A 331 2.75 -12.63 -4.24
C TRP A 331 3.44 -12.94 -2.91
N SER A 332 3.12 -12.18 -1.87
CA SER A 332 3.60 -12.41 -0.52
C SER A 332 2.45 -12.70 0.44
N THR A 333 2.69 -13.57 1.41
CA THR A 333 1.79 -13.83 2.54
C THR A 333 2.61 -13.91 3.82
N GLY A 334 2.47 -12.92 4.70
CA GLY A 334 3.34 -12.79 5.86
C GLY A 334 4.82 -12.68 5.45
N PRO A 335 5.70 -13.54 5.98
CA PRO A 335 7.12 -13.55 5.62
C PRO A 335 7.44 -14.39 4.38
N ASP A 336 6.45 -15.02 3.77
CA ASP A 336 6.65 -15.96 2.66
C ASP A 336 6.36 -15.31 1.30
N TYR A 337 7.20 -15.61 0.34
CA TYR A 337 7.06 -15.25 -1.06
C TYR A 337 6.68 -16.47 -1.87
N PHE A 338 5.65 -16.35 -2.70
CA PHE A 338 5.13 -17.41 -3.54
C PHE A 338 5.28 -17.06 -5.00
N THR A 339 5.60 -18.05 -5.81
CA THR A 339 5.55 -17.95 -7.28
C THR A 339 4.80 -19.14 -7.86
N ALA A 340 4.08 -18.91 -8.94
CA ALA A 340 3.37 -19.93 -9.69
C ALA A 340 3.54 -19.70 -11.17
N ASP A 341 3.69 -20.78 -11.94
CA ASP A 341 3.55 -20.75 -13.40
C ASP A 341 2.09 -20.52 -13.74
N VAL A 342 1.82 -19.61 -14.65
CA VAL A 342 0.44 -19.17 -14.96
C VAL A 342 -0.35 -20.24 -15.69
N ASP A 343 0.27 -20.95 -16.61
CA ASP A 343 -0.38 -22.04 -17.35
C ASP A 343 -0.65 -23.21 -16.42
N ASP A 344 0.28 -23.49 -15.50
CA ASP A 344 0.09 -24.50 -14.46
C ASP A 344 -1.13 -24.17 -13.57
N VAL A 345 -1.26 -22.91 -13.13
CA VAL A 345 -2.44 -22.47 -12.35
C VAL A 345 -3.72 -22.61 -13.16
N LEU A 346 -3.72 -22.20 -14.43
CA LEU A 346 -4.94 -22.17 -15.23
C LEU A 346 -5.42 -23.56 -15.66
N PHE A 347 -4.51 -24.48 -15.95
CA PHE A 347 -4.86 -25.74 -16.62
C PHE A 347 -4.67 -26.98 -15.76
N ASN A 348 -3.91 -26.93 -14.66
CA ASN A 348 -3.75 -28.06 -13.75
C ASN A 348 -4.69 -27.95 -12.54
N GLU A 349 -5.20 -29.09 -12.06
CA GLU A 349 -6.06 -29.13 -10.87
C GLU A 349 -5.29 -28.83 -9.58
N GLN A 350 -4.01 -29.22 -9.53
CA GLN A 350 -3.09 -29.03 -8.40
C GLN A 350 -1.85 -28.29 -8.88
N PRO A 351 -1.89 -26.95 -8.99
CA PRO A 351 -0.76 -26.19 -9.47
C PRO A 351 0.40 -26.24 -8.47
N ASN A 352 1.61 -26.30 -9.01
CA ASN A 352 2.83 -26.31 -8.21
C ASN A 352 3.19 -24.89 -7.78
N LEU A 353 3.01 -24.60 -6.50
CA LEU A 353 3.37 -23.33 -5.89
C LEU A 353 4.77 -23.42 -5.29
N GLN A 354 5.68 -22.58 -5.75
CA GLN A 354 6.99 -22.43 -5.14
C GLN A 354 6.92 -21.43 -3.99
N LYS A 355 7.44 -21.82 -2.84
CA LYS A 355 7.48 -21.00 -1.64
C LYS A 355 8.93 -20.67 -1.26
N THR A 356 9.25 -19.39 -1.12
CA THR A 356 10.55 -18.91 -0.64
C THR A 356 10.34 -18.16 0.68
N PRO A 357 10.83 -18.69 1.81
CA PRO A 357 10.80 -17.97 3.08
C PRO A 357 11.73 -16.75 3.05
N LEU A 358 11.20 -15.58 3.37
CA LEU A 358 11.95 -14.32 3.42
C LEU A 358 12.10 -13.77 4.85
N SER A 359 11.66 -14.53 5.87
CA SER A 359 11.84 -14.17 7.26
C SER A 359 13.31 -13.96 7.59
N MET A 360 13.61 -12.93 8.37
CA MET A 360 14.95 -12.57 8.79
C MET A 360 15.00 -12.42 10.31
N ARG A 361 16.14 -12.76 10.91
CA ARG A 361 16.45 -12.38 12.29
C ARG A 361 16.86 -10.92 12.31
N ALA A 362 16.21 -10.14 13.13
CA ALA A 362 16.47 -8.73 13.32
C ALA A 362 16.78 -8.44 14.80
N THR A 363 17.64 -7.47 15.03
CA THR A 363 17.94 -6.96 16.36
C THR A 363 17.16 -5.67 16.57
N ALA A 364 16.51 -5.52 17.73
CA ALA A 364 15.84 -4.28 18.08
C ALA A 364 16.89 -3.15 18.15
N ALA A 365 16.60 -2.02 17.52
CA ALA A 365 17.39 -0.81 17.71
C ALA A 365 17.23 -0.36 19.19
N LYS A 366 18.34 -0.18 19.88
CA LYS A 366 18.37 0.35 21.24
C LYS A 366 18.25 1.87 21.22
#